data_73421dfb571abbd8eb02165e6335cf84
#
_entry.id   73421dfb571abbd8eb02165e6335cf84
#
_cell.length_a   1.000
_cell.length_b   1.000
_cell.length_c   1.000
_cell.angle_alpha   90.00
_cell.angle_beta   90.00
_cell.angle_gamma   90.00
#
_symmetry.space_group_name_H-M   'P 1'
#
loop_
_entity.id
_entity.type
_entity.pdbx_description
1 polymer ?
#
loop_
_entity_poly.entity_id
_entity_poly.type
_entity_poly.pdbx_seq_one_letter_code
_entity_poly.pdbx_strand_id
1 'polypeptide(L)'
;MTDERGQAILAVVVALGIAATAIVGLRAAQERIVAGAHAQRAGEAAVEAAAQAVADVYATRPAGAKELVLDPRILETARVAAEELARENGASGVERLELACVGDRIEARLVLGGYAQHAGFRASECSLP
;
A
#
# COMPACT_ATOMS: atom_id res chain seq x y z
N MET A 1 -43.68 34.64 -29.92
CA MET A 1 -43.93 33.20 -29.92
C MET A 1 -42.81 32.35 -30.53
N THR A 2 -41.64 32.91 -30.77
CA THR A 2 -40.52 32.21 -31.41
C THR A 2 -39.40 31.82 -30.46
N ASP A 3 -39.49 32.15 -29.19
CA ASP A 3 -38.41 31.92 -28.21
C ASP A 3 -38.48 30.57 -27.43
N GLU A 4 -39.65 29.98 -27.34
CA GLU A 4 -39.79 28.76 -26.51
C GLU A 4 -39.03 27.55 -27.09
N ARG A 5 -38.98 27.43 -28.42
CA ARG A 5 -38.22 26.35 -29.07
C ARG A 5 -36.71 26.56 -28.95
N GLY A 6 -36.24 27.78 -29.02
CA GLY A 6 -34.84 28.12 -28.83
C GLY A 6 -34.39 27.88 -27.39
N GLN A 7 -35.22 28.21 -26.40
CA GLN A 7 -34.96 27.96 -24.99
C GLN A 7 -34.92 26.45 -24.66
N ALA A 8 -35.83 25.66 -25.26
CA ALA A 8 -35.83 24.23 -25.06
C ALA A 8 -34.55 23.54 -25.58
N ILE A 9 -34.08 23.97 -26.78
CA ILE A 9 -32.85 23.46 -27.36
C ILE A 9 -31.65 23.85 -26.48
N LEU A 10 -31.57 25.10 -26.02
CA LEU A 10 -30.50 25.56 -25.15
C LEU A 10 -30.48 24.77 -23.83
N ALA A 11 -31.63 24.54 -23.22
CA ALA A 11 -31.75 23.75 -22.00
C ALA A 11 -31.25 22.31 -22.17
N VAL A 12 -31.60 21.67 -23.29
CA VAL A 12 -31.13 20.31 -23.61
C VAL A 12 -29.60 20.28 -23.81
N VAL A 13 -29.03 21.25 -24.53
CA VAL A 13 -27.58 21.34 -24.72
C VAL A 13 -26.83 21.54 -23.41
N VAL A 14 -27.33 22.40 -22.53
CA VAL A 14 -26.76 22.64 -21.22
C VAL A 14 -26.89 21.38 -20.36
N ALA A 15 -28.04 20.71 -20.33
CA ALA A 15 -28.23 19.48 -19.58
C ALA A 15 -27.29 18.36 -20.05
N LEU A 16 -27.10 18.20 -21.37
CA LEU A 16 -26.15 17.23 -21.93
C LEU A 16 -24.70 17.58 -21.57
N GLY A 17 -24.34 18.86 -21.59
CA GLY A 17 -23.01 19.32 -21.17
C GLY A 17 -22.74 19.01 -19.70
N ILE A 18 -23.69 19.25 -18.82
CA ILE A 18 -23.58 18.92 -17.38
C ILE A 18 -23.47 17.40 -17.19
N ALA A 19 -24.30 16.63 -17.87
CA ALA A 19 -24.25 15.17 -17.80
C ALA A 19 -22.90 14.60 -18.27
N ALA A 20 -22.37 15.12 -19.38
CA ALA A 20 -21.07 14.69 -19.89
C ALA A 20 -19.93 15.00 -18.92
N THR A 21 -19.90 16.20 -18.34
CA THR A 21 -18.89 16.57 -17.33
C THR A 21 -19.00 15.74 -16.06
N ALA A 22 -20.21 15.43 -15.60
CA ALA A 22 -20.44 14.54 -14.45
C ALA A 22 -19.92 13.11 -14.70
N ILE A 23 -20.16 12.57 -15.88
CA ILE A 23 -19.68 11.23 -16.26
C ILE A 23 -18.15 11.17 -16.30
N VAL A 24 -17.51 12.18 -16.89
CA VAL A 24 -16.04 12.25 -16.94
C VAL A 24 -15.45 12.39 -15.54
N GLY A 25 -16.04 13.24 -14.69
CA GLY A 25 -15.63 13.40 -13.30
C GLY A 25 -15.76 12.11 -12.47
N LEU A 26 -16.88 11.39 -12.67
CA LEU A 26 -17.12 10.12 -11.99
C LEU A 26 -16.11 9.03 -12.40
N ARG A 27 -15.79 8.93 -13.69
CA ARG A 27 -14.77 7.99 -14.18
C ARG A 27 -13.40 8.28 -13.60
N ALA A 28 -12.97 9.53 -13.59
CA ALA A 28 -11.70 9.94 -13.00
C ALA A 28 -11.64 9.62 -11.49
N ALA A 29 -12.74 9.80 -10.77
CA ALA A 29 -12.82 9.44 -9.35
C ALA A 29 -12.74 7.91 -9.15
N GLN A 30 -13.42 7.13 -9.96
CA GLN A 30 -13.37 5.66 -9.90
C GLN A 30 -11.96 5.12 -10.18
N GLU A 31 -11.27 5.65 -11.18
CA GLU A 31 -9.89 5.25 -11.50
C GLU A 31 -8.94 5.50 -10.32
N ARG A 32 -9.08 6.64 -9.62
CA ARG A 32 -8.29 6.95 -8.43
C ARG A 32 -8.58 6.00 -7.27
N ILE A 33 -9.84 5.67 -7.03
CA ILE A 33 -10.25 4.74 -5.97
C ILE A 33 -9.69 3.34 -6.25
N VAL A 34 -9.79 2.86 -7.48
CA VAL A 34 -9.29 1.55 -7.90
C VAL A 34 -7.76 1.51 -7.78
N ALA A 35 -7.05 2.53 -8.26
CA ALA A 35 -5.61 2.63 -8.14
C ALA A 35 -5.15 2.64 -6.67
N GLY A 36 -5.84 3.39 -5.80
CA GLY A 36 -5.57 3.41 -4.37
C GLY A 36 -5.79 2.05 -3.70
N ALA A 37 -6.88 1.35 -4.04
CA ALA A 37 -7.16 0.01 -3.52
C ALA A 37 -6.12 -1.02 -3.97
N HIS A 38 -5.62 -0.94 -5.21
CA HIS A 38 -4.54 -1.80 -5.69
C HIS A 38 -3.22 -1.54 -4.95
N ALA A 39 -2.84 -0.27 -4.78
CA ALA A 39 -1.63 0.10 -4.05
C ALA A 39 -1.68 -0.39 -2.59
N GLN A 40 -2.83 -0.25 -1.94
CA GLN A 40 -3.02 -0.73 -0.57
C GLN A 40 -2.86 -2.25 -0.47
N ARG A 41 -3.52 -3.03 -1.32
CA ARG A 41 -3.40 -4.50 -1.33
C ARG A 41 -1.97 -4.96 -1.63
N ALA A 42 -1.32 -4.31 -2.59
CA ALA A 42 0.07 -4.61 -2.90
C ALA A 42 0.99 -4.30 -1.71
N GLY A 43 0.73 -3.21 -0.98
CA GLY A 43 1.45 -2.85 0.25
C GLY A 43 1.25 -3.87 1.37
N GLU A 44 0.02 -4.33 1.59
CA GLU A 44 -0.30 -5.37 2.58
C GLU A 44 0.45 -6.67 2.26
N ALA A 45 0.38 -7.15 1.02
CA ALA A 45 1.10 -8.34 0.60
C ALA A 45 2.62 -8.19 0.73
N ALA A 46 3.16 -7.04 0.35
CA ALA A 46 4.58 -6.75 0.42
C ALA A 46 5.10 -6.72 1.87
N VAL A 47 4.38 -6.08 2.80
CA VAL A 47 4.80 -6.02 4.20
C VAL A 47 4.70 -7.37 4.89
N GLU A 48 3.71 -8.18 4.55
CA GLU A 48 3.63 -9.55 5.05
C GLU A 48 4.78 -10.42 4.55
N ALA A 49 5.16 -10.29 3.27
CA ALA A 49 6.33 -10.99 2.73
C ALA A 49 7.63 -10.56 3.41
N ALA A 50 7.80 -9.26 3.68
CA ALA A 50 8.93 -8.76 4.45
C ALA A 50 8.98 -9.36 5.86
N ALA A 51 7.85 -9.35 6.58
CA ALA A 51 7.75 -9.91 7.92
C ALA A 51 8.01 -11.43 7.93
N GLN A 52 7.49 -12.15 6.95
CA GLN A 52 7.72 -13.60 6.81
C GLN A 52 9.21 -13.90 6.54
N ALA A 53 9.86 -13.16 5.65
CA ALA A 53 11.29 -13.34 5.38
C ALA A 53 12.14 -13.15 6.64
N VAL A 54 11.79 -12.19 7.49
CA VAL A 54 12.46 -11.98 8.79
C VAL A 54 12.13 -13.09 9.76
N ALA A 55 10.88 -13.56 9.81
CA ALA A 55 10.45 -14.66 10.68
C ALA A 55 11.17 -15.98 10.38
N ASP A 56 11.42 -16.27 9.11
CA ASP A 56 12.16 -17.45 8.66
C ASP A 56 13.61 -17.44 9.17
N VAL A 57 14.27 -16.29 9.15
CA VAL A 57 15.60 -16.12 9.72
C VAL A 57 15.57 -16.21 11.23
N TYR A 58 14.59 -15.56 11.87
CA TYR A 58 14.41 -15.59 13.33
C TYR A 58 14.17 -17.01 13.85
N ALA A 59 13.43 -17.84 13.13
CA ALA A 59 13.18 -19.22 13.50
C ALA A 59 14.48 -20.06 13.64
N THR A 60 15.54 -19.66 12.93
CA THR A 60 16.86 -20.30 13.03
C THR A 60 17.78 -19.65 14.08
N ARG A 61 17.45 -18.43 14.54
CA ARG A 61 18.26 -17.64 15.48
C ARG A 61 17.39 -16.88 16.49
N PRO A 62 16.63 -17.55 17.36
CA PRO A 62 15.66 -16.90 18.23
C PRO A 62 16.27 -15.95 19.27
N ALA A 63 17.55 -16.14 19.64
CA ALA A 63 18.22 -15.36 20.67
C ALA A 63 18.79 -14.00 20.18
N GLY A 64 18.48 -13.59 18.95
CA GLY A 64 19.07 -12.42 18.32
C GLY A 64 18.04 -11.41 17.76
N ALA A 65 16.84 -11.30 18.34
CA ALA A 65 15.77 -10.46 17.77
C ALA A 65 16.19 -8.99 17.61
N LYS A 66 16.85 -8.40 18.62
CA LYS A 66 17.32 -7.00 18.57
C LYS A 66 18.45 -6.79 17.57
N GLU A 67 19.36 -7.74 17.49
CA GLU A 67 20.47 -7.70 16.53
C GLU A 67 19.96 -7.92 15.11
N LEU A 68 18.95 -8.78 14.96
CA LEU A 68 18.35 -9.10 13.67
C LEU A 68 17.68 -7.90 13.02
N VAL A 69 16.96 -7.09 13.78
CA VAL A 69 16.31 -5.88 13.24
C VAL A 69 17.31 -4.77 12.86
N LEU A 70 18.52 -4.82 13.39
CA LEU A 70 19.60 -3.87 13.09
C LEU A 70 20.54 -4.37 11.98
N ASP A 71 20.43 -5.63 11.57
CA ASP A 71 21.30 -6.20 10.53
C ASP A 71 20.85 -5.73 9.15
N PRO A 72 21.71 -4.98 8.41
CA PRO A 72 21.37 -4.49 7.09
C PRO A 72 21.13 -5.61 6.07
N ARG A 73 21.69 -6.80 6.28
CA ARG A 73 21.47 -7.96 5.39
C ARG A 73 20.04 -8.49 5.54
N ILE A 74 19.52 -8.47 6.75
CA ILE A 74 18.15 -8.91 7.03
C ILE A 74 17.17 -7.90 6.46
N LEU A 75 17.45 -6.61 6.62
CA LEU A 75 16.65 -5.55 6.00
C LEU A 75 16.62 -5.68 4.48
N GLU A 76 17.75 -6.00 3.86
CA GLU A 76 17.82 -6.21 2.41
C GLU A 76 17.04 -7.46 1.97
N THR A 77 17.14 -8.56 2.70
CA THR A 77 16.35 -9.78 2.44
C THR A 77 14.85 -9.49 2.52
N ALA A 78 14.42 -8.77 3.56
CA ALA A 78 13.03 -8.35 3.71
C ALA A 78 12.59 -7.41 2.58
N ARG A 79 13.46 -6.49 2.13
CA ARG A 79 13.20 -5.59 1.02
C ARG A 79 12.98 -6.34 -0.30
N VAL A 80 13.85 -7.27 -0.62
CA VAL A 80 13.73 -8.10 -1.84
C VAL A 80 12.41 -8.86 -1.85
N ALA A 81 12.03 -9.49 -0.74
CA ALA A 81 10.76 -10.20 -0.61
C ALA A 81 9.56 -9.25 -0.78
N ALA A 82 9.61 -8.07 -0.17
CA ALA A 82 8.56 -7.06 -0.28
C ALA A 82 8.41 -6.55 -1.73
N GLU A 83 9.51 -6.25 -2.40
CA GLU A 83 9.51 -5.75 -3.78
C GLU A 83 9.01 -6.79 -4.78
N GLU A 84 9.30 -8.06 -4.55
CA GLU A 84 8.79 -9.16 -5.37
C GLU A 84 7.26 -9.25 -5.27
N LEU A 85 6.73 -9.30 -4.06
CA LEU A 85 5.28 -9.34 -3.83
C LEU A 85 4.56 -8.07 -4.30
N ALA A 86 5.16 -6.89 -4.11
CA ALA A 86 4.62 -5.64 -4.63
C ALA A 86 4.47 -5.70 -6.16
N ARG A 87 5.52 -6.16 -6.85
CA ARG A 87 5.53 -6.30 -8.31
C ARG A 87 4.53 -7.34 -8.81
N GLU A 88 4.41 -8.49 -8.15
CA GLU A 88 3.41 -9.51 -8.48
C GLU A 88 1.97 -8.99 -8.33
N ASN A 89 1.76 -8.03 -7.42
CA ASN A 89 0.48 -7.36 -7.21
C ASN A 89 0.34 -6.05 -8.02
N GLY A 90 1.19 -5.83 -9.03
CA GLY A 90 1.07 -4.73 -9.98
C GLY A 90 1.52 -3.37 -9.45
N ALA A 91 2.27 -3.33 -8.34
CA ALA A 91 2.86 -2.12 -7.80
C ALA A 91 4.35 -2.01 -8.14
N SER A 92 4.85 -0.79 -8.23
CA SER A 92 6.25 -0.50 -8.51
C SER A 92 6.92 0.14 -7.29
N GLY A 93 7.94 -0.55 -6.78
CA GLY A 93 8.88 0.00 -5.81
C GLY A 93 8.34 0.15 -4.39
N VAL A 94 9.12 -0.32 -3.44
CA VAL A 94 8.96 -0.04 -2.01
C VAL A 94 9.68 1.27 -1.69
N GLU A 95 8.95 2.30 -1.24
CA GLU A 95 9.52 3.61 -0.95
C GLU A 95 10.36 3.59 0.33
N ARG A 96 9.85 2.89 1.34
CA ARG A 96 10.49 2.74 2.65
C ARG A 96 10.19 1.38 3.24
N LEU A 97 11.18 0.75 3.84
CA LEU A 97 11.02 -0.44 4.67
C LEU A 97 11.89 -0.29 5.91
N GLU A 98 11.30 -0.50 7.06
CA GLU A 98 11.96 -0.45 8.36
C GLU A 98 11.60 -1.70 9.17
N LEU A 99 12.56 -2.21 9.93
CA LEU A 99 12.36 -3.28 10.89
C LEU A 99 12.59 -2.72 12.30
N ALA A 100 11.72 -3.06 13.23
CA ALA A 100 11.85 -2.61 14.61
C ALA A 100 11.32 -3.65 15.60
N CYS A 101 11.89 -3.67 16.80
CA CYS A 101 11.27 -4.30 17.96
C CYS A 101 10.21 -3.36 18.55
N VAL A 102 8.98 -3.84 18.68
CA VAL A 102 7.86 -3.12 19.28
C VAL A 102 7.20 -4.02 20.32
N GLY A 103 7.42 -3.73 21.61
CA GLY A 103 7.01 -4.62 22.69
C GLY A 103 7.67 -5.99 22.58
N ASP A 104 6.88 -7.06 22.51
CA ASP A 104 7.32 -8.44 22.35
C ASP A 104 7.27 -8.93 20.89
N ARG A 105 7.35 -8.01 19.93
CA ARG A 105 7.19 -8.31 18.50
C ARG A 105 8.30 -7.68 17.66
N ILE A 106 8.65 -8.34 16.57
CA ILE A 106 9.35 -7.71 15.44
C ILE A 106 8.28 -7.23 14.47
N GLU A 107 8.34 -5.95 14.11
CA GLU A 107 7.47 -5.34 13.11
C GLU A 107 8.26 -4.87 11.89
N ALA A 108 7.74 -5.20 10.72
CA ALA A 108 8.11 -4.57 9.46
C ALA A 108 7.12 -3.43 9.18
N ARG A 109 7.63 -2.26 8.86
CA ARG A 109 6.84 -1.10 8.42
C ARG A 109 7.26 -0.73 7.02
N LEU A 110 6.29 -0.60 6.14
CA LEU A 110 6.51 -0.39 4.72
C LEU A 110 5.65 0.78 4.23
N VAL A 111 6.20 1.59 3.33
CA VAL A 111 5.46 2.59 2.57
C VAL A 111 5.53 2.23 1.11
N LEU A 112 4.36 2.13 0.47
CA LEU A 112 4.20 1.85 -0.94
C LEU A 112 3.04 2.69 -1.50
N GLY A 113 3.31 3.44 -2.56
CA GLY A 113 2.31 4.31 -3.18
C GLY A 113 1.74 5.37 -2.22
N GLY A 114 2.52 5.81 -1.24
CA GLY A 114 2.11 6.75 -0.20
C GLY A 114 1.29 6.12 0.93
N TYR A 115 1.02 4.80 0.90
CA TYR A 115 0.29 4.09 1.95
C TYR A 115 1.27 3.38 2.89
N ALA A 116 1.11 3.64 4.19
CA ALA A 116 1.87 2.96 5.23
C ALA A 116 1.19 1.65 5.63
N GLN A 117 1.93 0.57 5.65
CA GLN A 117 1.50 -0.76 6.09
C GLN A 117 2.46 -1.29 7.15
N HIS A 118 1.98 -2.17 8.00
CA HIS A 118 2.80 -2.86 8.98
C HIS A 118 2.36 -4.31 9.13
N ALA A 119 3.32 -5.18 9.34
CA ALA A 119 3.10 -6.57 9.69
C ALA A 119 4.20 -7.02 10.65
N GLY A 120 3.96 -8.04 11.44
CA GLY A 120 4.96 -8.49 12.38
C GLY A 120 4.56 -9.80 13.07
N PHE A 121 5.52 -10.36 13.76
CA PHE A 121 5.38 -11.62 14.48
C PHE A 121 5.93 -11.51 15.91
N ARG A 122 5.56 -12.45 16.76
CA ARG A 122 5.98 -12.47 18.16
C ARG A 122 7.45 -12.85 18.28
N ALA A 123 8.20 -12.04 19.02
CA ALA A 123 9.61 -12.26 19.37
C ALA A 123 9.85 -11.74 20.79
N SER A 124 9.74 -12.62 21.76
CA SER A 124 9.81 -12.24 23.20
C SER A 124 11.12 -11.58 23.60
N GLU A 125 12.19 -11.84 22.88
CA GLU A 125 13.50 -11.23 23.10
C GLU A 125 13.52 -9.73 22.81
N CYS A 126 12.56 -9.21 22.04
CA CYS A 126 12.40 -7.77 21.83
C CYS A 126 12.08 -7.02 23.13
N SER A 127 11.35 -7.65 24.05
CA SER A 127 10.99 -7.05 25.34
C SER A 127 12.03 -7.22 26.43
N LEU A 128 13.05 -8.05 26.24
CA LEU A 128 14.12 -8.23 27.21
C LEU A 128 15.04 -6.99 27.28
N PRO A 129 15.51 -6.61 28.44
CA PRO A 129 16.39 -5.46 28.61
C PRO A 129 17.78 -5.65 27.97
#